data_9c3b6c60d9d887088ed3e1eb173c7ac0
#
_entry.id   9c3b6c60d9d887088ed3e1eb173c7ac0
#
_cell.length_a   1.000
_cell.length_b   1.000
_cell.length_c   1.000
_cell.angle_alpha   90.00
_cell.angle_beta   90.00
_cell.angle_gamma   90.00
#
_symmetry.space_group_name_H-M   'P 1'
#
loop_
_entity.id
_entity.type
_entity.pdbx_description
1 polymer ?
#
loop_
_entity_poly.entity_id
_entity_poly.type
_entity_poly.pdbx_seq_one_letter_code
_entity_poly.pdbx_strand_id
1 'polypeptide(L)'
;MNRFFGEEIASLITERHQGTCTHMVTLPARPARYAEWPEWAVVRDVDKLYEHQAEAAQRAWNGEHVVLATGTSSGKSLAYQLPVITTLLNDPTACALYITPTKALGSDQLTSIRHDVQAAPYDGDTPIDARRHIRDAARWVFTNPDMLHTILLNHKQWQRLFRHLTYVVVDECHAYRGVFGAHLALVLRRLRRIAAHYGSHPTFFFASATSADPAAHASRLLGLPVTAVTDDASPAGARTIMLWQPDKSAVAD
;
A
#
# COMPACT_ATOMS: atom_id res chain seq x y z
N MET A 1 24.02 -10.89 -22.60
CA MET A 1 23.38 -10.34 -23.80
C MET A 1 22.47 -9.18 -23.40
N ASN A 2 22.92 -8.11 -22.73
CA ASN A 2 22.10 -6.93 -22.40
C ASN A 2 22.91 -5.67 -22.03
N ARG A 3 24.15 -5.53 -22.47
CA ARG A 3 24.91 -4.28 -22.26
C ARG A 3 24.63 -3.20 -23.32
N PHE A 4 24.04 -3.56 -24.45
CA PHE A 4 23.95 -2.67 -25.62
C PHE A 4 22.66 -1.84 -25.69
N PHE A 5 21.58 -2.26 -25.04
CA PHE A 5 20.27 -1.61 -25.24
C PHE A 5 20.23 -0.13 -24.80
N GLY A 6 20.90 0.24 -23.72
CA GLY A 6 20.89 1.61 -23.22
C GLY A 6 21.75 2.56 -24.04
N GLU A 7 22.93 2.14 -24.47
CA GLU A 7 23.85 2.93 -25.30
C GLU A 7 23.36 3.05 -26.75
N GLU A 8 22.81 1.96 -27.31
CA GLU A 8 22.17 1.98 -28.64
C GLU A 8 20.96 2.91 -28.68
N ILE A 9 20.10 2.89 -27.67
CA ILE A 9 18.94 3.81 -27.56
C ILE A 9 19.43 5.25 -27.39
N ALA A 10 20.47 5.49 -26.58
CA ALA A 10 21.04 6.82 -26.43
C ALA A 10 21.58 7.36 -27.78
N SER A 11 22.31 6.52 -28.54
CA SER A 11 22.79 6.89 -29.88
C SER A 11 21.65 7.16 -30.84
N LEU A 12 20.62 6.31 -30.86
CA LEU A 12 19.43 6.50 -31.72
C LEU A 12 18.65 7.77 -31.37
N ILE A 13 18.54 8.11 -30.08
CA ILE A 13 17.87 9.35 -29.66
C ILE A 13 18.71 10.56 -30.09
N THR A 14 20.03 10.49 -29.92
CA THR A 14 20.96 11.56 -30.31
C THR A 14 20.95 11.78 -31.81
N GLU A 15 20.83 10.72 -32.60
CA GLU A 15 20.76 10.79 -34.07
C GLU A 15 19.43 11.32 -34.61
N ARG A 16 18.33 11.07 -33.91
CA ARG A 16 16.97 11.37 -34.39
C ARG A 16 16.37 12.65 -33.83
N HIS A 17 16.85 13.13 -32.69
CA HIS A 17 16.29 14.28 -32.00
C HIS A 17 17.37 15.37 -31.81
N GLN A 18 17.02 16.60 -32.15
CA GLN A 18 17.88 17.77 -31.87
C GLN A 18 17.93 18.03 -30.38
N GLY A 19 19.11 17.95 -29.79
CA GLY A 19 19.34 18.13 -28.37
C GLY A 19 20.57 17.41 -27.86
N THR A 20 20.81 17.53 -26.55
CA THR A 20 22.00 16.97 -25.90
C THR A 20 21.62 16.14 -24.68
N CYS A 21 22.21 14.95 -24.54
CA CYS A 21 22.14 14.20 -23.29
C CYS A 21 23.08 14.86 -22.28
N THR A 22 22.51 15.53 -21.28
CA THR A 22 23.27 16.29 -20.27
C THR A 22 23.75 15.40 -19.12
N HIS A 23 23.08 14.29 -18.88
CA HIS A 23 23.45 13.36 -17.82
C HIS A 23 22.93 11.96 -18.15
N MET A 24 23.75 10.94 -17.87
CA MET A 24 23.40 9.53 -18.04
C MET A 24 23.90 8.71 -16.85
N VAL A 25 23.01 7.92 -16.26
CA VAL A 25 23.35 6.98 -15.18
C VAL A 25 22.81 5.61 -15.51
N THR A 26 23.66 4.59 -15.42
CA THR A 26 23.25 3.19 -15.55
C THR A 26 23.21 2.54 -14.18
N LEU A 27 22.05 2.08 -13.79
CA LEU A 27 21.84 1.28 -12.59
C LEU A 27 21.95 -0.21 -12.96
N PRO A 28 22.80 -0.97 -12.25
CA PRO A 28 22.96 -2.40 -12.54
C PRO A 28 21.69 -3.20 -12.23
N ALA A 29 21.55 -4.36 -12.83
CA ALA A 29 20.53 -5.31 -12.45
C ALA A 29 20.72 -5.76 -10.99
N ARG A 30 19.60 -5.93 -10.28
CA ARG A 30 19.58 -6.42 -8.90
C ARG A 30 18.83 -7.75 -8.86
N PRO A 31 19.44 -8.83 -8.30
CA PRO A 31 18.75 -10.09 -8.11
C PRO A 31 17.68 -9.97 -7.01
N ALA A 32 16.69 -10.87 -7.03
CA ALA A 32 15.75 -11.01 -5.95
C ALA A 32 16.44 -11.59 -4.70
N ARG A 33 16.03 -11.11 -3.53
CA ARG A 33 16.36 -11.72 -2.23
C ARG A 33 15.08 -12.25 -1.60
N TYR A 34 15.15 -13.51 -1.13
CA TYR A 34 14.00 -14.24 -0.62
C TYR A 34 14.19 -14.59 0.85
N ALA A 35 13.08 -14.58 1.59
CA ALA A 35 12.98 -15.06 2.95
C ALA A 35 12.18 -16.36 3.00
N GLU A 36 12.33 -17.09 4.10
CA GLU A 36 11.45 -18.19 4.44
C GLU A 36 10.06 -17.69 4.82
N TRP A 37 9.08 -18.55 4.66
CA TRP A 37 7.72 -18.24 5.06
C TRP A 37 7.62 -18.19 6.57
N PRO A 38 6.97 -17.16 7.15
CA PRO A 38 6.68 -17.16 8.57
C PRO A 38 5.81 -18.36 8.95
N GLU A 39 6.12 -19.00 10.08
CA GLU A 39 5.38 -20.19 10.54
C GLU A 39 3.88 -19.92 10.77
N TRP A 40 3.55 -18.71 11.20
CA TRP A 40 2.16 -18.28 11.42
C TRP A 40 1.36 -18.05 10.13
N ALA A 41 1.99 -17.93 8.94
CA ALA A 41 1.30 -17.66 7.69
C ALA A 41 0.55 -18.89 7.19
N VAL A 42 -0.79 -18.82 7.16
CA VAL A 42 -1.64 -19.92 6.68
C VAL A 42 -1.87 -19.90 5.18
N VAL A 43 -1.62 -18.76 4.53
CA VAL A 43 -1.80 -18.58 3.07
C VAL A 43 -0.43 -18.46 2.42
N ARG A 44 -0.19 -19.29 1.40
CA ARG A 44 1.06 -19.35 0.65
C ARG A 44 0.77 -19.37 -0.86
N ASP A 45 0.33 -18.23 -1.39
CA ASP A 45 -0.13 -18.11 -2.77
C ASP A 45 1.00 -17.92 -3.79
N VAL A 46 2.24 -17.75 -3.33
CA VAL A 46 3.43 -17.64 -4.15
C VAL A 46 4.50 -18.61 -3.66
N ASP A 47 5.38 -19.05 -4.56
CA ASP A 47 6.44 -20.02 -4.20
C ASP A 47 7.46 -19.44 -3.21
N LYS A 48 7.75 -18.16 -3.31
CA LYS A 48 8.78 -17.47 -2.53
C LYS A 48 8.33 -16.10 -2.09
N LEU A 49 8.74 -15.72 -0.89
CA LEU A 49 8.47 -14.41 -0.29
C LEU A 49 9.73 -13.55 -0.37
N TYR A 50 9.62 -12.30 -0.82
CA TYR A 50 10.75 -11.37 -0.76
C TYR A 50 11.06 -10.97 0.69
N GLU A 51 12.33 -10.70 1.01
CA GLU A 51 12.75 -10.31 2.36
C GLU A 51 11.95 -9.13 2.92
N HIS A 52 11.73 -8.06 2.11
CA HIS A 52 10.95 -6.91 2.56
C HIS A 52 9.48 -7.22 2.84
N GLN A 53 8.90 -8.19 2.13
CA GLN A 53 7.54 -8.65 2.37
C GLN A 53 7.45 -9.41 3.70
N ALA A 54 8.39 -10.34 3.92
CA ALA A 54 8.46 -11.11 5.16
C ALA A 54 8.70 -10.22 6.38
N GLU A 55 9.65 -9.27 6.27
CA GLU A 55 9.96 -8.33 7.35
C GLU A 55 8.75 -7.48 7.72
N ALA A 56 8.11 -6.83 6.72
CA ALA A 56 6.97 -5.97 6.97
C ALA A 56 5.77 -6.76 7.53
N ALA A 57 5.51 -7.96 7.01
CA ALA A 57 4.45 -8.83 7.50
C ALA A 57 4.72 -9.30 8.94
N GLN A 58 5.96 -9.69 9.27
CA GLN A 58 6.33 -10.12 10.61
C GLN A 58 6.21 -9.00 11.65
N ARG A 59 6.64 -7.78 11.30
CA ARG A 59 6.46 -6.61 12.18
C ARG A 59 4.99 -6.33 12.45
N ALA A 60 4.16 -6.33 11.41
CA ALA A 60 2.72 -6.12 11.55
C ALA A 60 2.06 -7.25 12.39
N TRP A 61 2.49 -8.50 12.20
CA TRP A 61 2.02 -9.63 13.00
C TRP A 61 2.35 -9.47 14.49
N ASN A 62 3.51 -8.90 14.80
CA ASN A 62 3.92 -8.59 16.16
C ASN A 62 3.22 -7.35 16.76
N GLY A 63 2.29 -6.72 16.01
CA GLY A 63 1.54 -5.55 16.48
C GLY A 63 2.26 -4.21 16.25
N GLU A 64 3.40 -4.19 15.56
CA GLU A 64 4.09 -2.95 15.21
C GLU A 64 3.34 -2.23 14.08
N HIS A 65 3.24 -0.90 14.17
CA HIS A 65 2.80 -0.09 13.05
C HIS A 65 3.92 0.03 12.02
N VAL A 66 3.64 -0.32 10.76
CA VAL A 66 4.65 -0.48 9.71
C VAL A 66 4.32 0.37 8.48
N VAL A 67 5.34 0.94 7.84
CA VAL A 67 5.25 1.43 6.47
C VAL A 67 6.23 0.67 5.58
N LEU A 68 5.69 0.00 4.56
CA LEU A 68 6.47 -0.61 3.50
C LEU A 68 6.58 0.36 2.32
N ALA A 69 7.78 0.89 2.09
CA ALA A 69 8.06 1.90 1.06
C ALA A 69 9.12 1.40 0.10
N THR A 70 8.70 0.62 -0.87
CA THR A 70 9.52 0.00 -1.93
C THR A 70 9.01 0.39 -3.30
N GLY A 71 9.74 0.06 -4.36
CA GLY A 71 9.39 0.37 -5.74
C GLY A 71 7.98 -0.07 -6.13
N THR A 72 7.45 0.50 -7.21
CA THR A 72 6.22 0.00 -7.82
C THR A 72 6.43 -1.44 -8.29
N SER A 73 5.38 -2.26 -8.25
CA SER A 73 5.43 -3.68 -8.63
C SER A 73 6.41 -4.55 -7.81
N SER A 74 6.83 -4.12 -6.60
CA SER A 74 7.65 -4.91 -5.69
C SER A 74 6.84 -5.94 -4.86
N GLY A 75 5.53 -6.07 -5.11
CA GLY A 75 4.67 -7.02 -4.41
C GLY A 75 4.24 -6.58 -3.00
N LYS A 76 4.14 -5.27 -2.72
CA LYS A 76 3.74 -4.72 -1.41
C LYS A 76 2.43 -5.29 -0.88
N SER A 77 1.49 -5.62 -1.78
CA SER A 77 0.18 -6.13 -1.39
C SER A 77 0.26 -7.41 -0.57
N LEU A 78 1.13 -8.33 -0.95
CA LEU A 78 1.32 -9.59 -0.22
C LEU A 78 1.76 -9.36 1.23
N ALA A 79 2.59 -8.34 1.48
CA ALA A 79 3.13 -8.05 2.81
C ALA A 79 2.03 -7.69 3.84
N TYR A 80 0.97 -6.97 3.44
CA TYR A 80 -0.15 -6.70 4.33
C TYR A 80 -1.26 -7.75 4.24
N GLN A 81 -1.41 -8.41 3.09
CA GLN A 81 -2.40 -9.48 2.94
C GLN A 81 -2.09 -10.66 3.86
N LEU A 82 -0.81 -11.03 4.02
CA LEU A 82 -0.40 -12.17 4.84
C LEU A 82 -0.92 -12.07 6.29
N PRO A 83 -0.59 -11.04 7.09
CA PRO A 83 -1.06 -10.96 8.46
C PRO A 83 -2.57 -10.75 8.54
N VAL A 84 -3.15 -9.95 7.64
CA VAL A 84 -4.60 -9.69 7.62
C VAL A 84 -5.38 -10.97 7.33
N ILE A 85 -5.09 -11.66 6.23
CA ILE A 85 -5.81 -12.87 5.84
C ILE A 85 -5.63 -13.98 6.87
N THR A 86 -4.40 -14.18 7.35
CA THR A 86 -4.12 -15.17 8.40
C THR A 86 -4.97 -14.91 9.65
N THR A 87 -5.05 -13.65 10.10
CA THR A 87 -5.89 -13.30 11.26
C THR A 87 -7.36 -13.53 10.98
N LEU A 88 -7.85 -13.11 9.80
CA LEU A 88 -9.24 -13.30 9.43
C LEU A 88 -9.62 -14.79 9.31
N LEU A 89 -8.72 -15.67 8.90
CA LEU A 89 -8.98 -17.11 8.80
C LEU A 89 -8.96 -17.79 10.18
N ASN A 90 -8.05 -17.35 11.08
CA ASN A 90 -7.91 -17.95 12.40
C ASN A 90 -8.95 -17.44 13.42
N ASP A 91 -9.42 -16.20 13.30
CA ASP A 91 -10.45 -15.63 14.15
C ASP A 91 -11.67 -15.20 13.32
N PRO A 92 -12.80 -15.92 13.40
CA PRO A 92 -14.01 -15.62 12.64
C PRO A 92 -14.66 -14.27 13.01
N THR A 93 -14.29 -13.66 14.12
CA THR A 93 -14.79 -12.35 14.52
C THR A 93 -13.93 -11.19 14.04
N ALA A 94 -12.64 -11.41 13.79
CA ALA A 94 -11.68 -10.38 13.40
C ALA A 94 -12.13 -9.63 12.14
N CYS A 95 -11.86 -8.32 12.13
CA CYS A 95 -12.18 -7.42 11.05
C CYS A 95 -10.96 -6.58 10.65
N ALA A 96 -10.94 -6.14 9.40
CA ALA A 96 -9.91 -5.25 8.86
C ALA A 96 -10.52 -4.13 8.02
N LEU A 97 -9.79 -3.01 7.91
CA LEU A 97 -10.07 -1.92 7.00
C LEU A 97 -8.94 -1.78 5.98
N TYR A 98 -9.30 -1.49 4.73
CA TYR A 98 -8.38 -1.09 3.68
C TYR A 98 -8.78 0.30 3.17
N ILE A 99 -7.84 1.22 3.19
CA ILE A 99 -8.04 2.63 2.85
C ILE A 99 -7.14 2.98 1.67
N THR A 100 -7.72 3.44 0.59
CA THR A 100 -7.00 3.83 -0.63
C THR A 100 -7.50 5.19 -1.15
N PRO A 101 -6.65 5.97 -1.85
CA PRO A 101 -7.05 7.29 -2.34
C PRO A 101 -8.10 7.21 -3.47
N THR A 102 -8.16 6.12 -4.22
CA THR A 102 -9.09 5.98 -5.34
C THR A 102 -9.87 4.67 -5.29
N LYS A 103 -11.10 4.68 -5.80
CA LYS A 103 -11.97 3.49 -5.90
C LYS A 103 -11.37 2.41 -6.80
N ALA A 104 -10.74 2.81 -7.92
CA ALA A 104 -10.14 1.88 -8.88
C ALA A 104 -9.08 0.99 -8.20
N LEU A 105 -8.14 1.61 -7.45
CA LEU A 105 -7.13 0.87 -6.69
C LEU A 105 -7.75 -0.09 -5.67
N GLY A 106 -8.83 0.33 -5.00
CA GLY A 106 -9.56 -0.52 -4.06
C GLY A 106 -10.19 -1.73 -4.75
N SER A 107 -10.78 -1.54 -5.92
CA SER A 107 -11.38 -2.63 -6.71
C SER A 107 -10.34 -3.63 -7.21
N ASP A 108 -9.19 -3.14 -7.71
CA ASP A 108 -8.10 -4.01 -8.16
C ASP A 108 -7.55 -4.87 -7.01
N GLN A 109 -7.35 -4.28 -5.85
CA GLN A 109 -6.89 -5.02 -4.67
C GLN A 109 -7.94 -6.02 -4.17
N LEU A 110 -9.22 -5.65 -4.21
CA LEU A 110 -10.32 -6.53 -3.79
C LEU A 110 -10.37 -7.81 -4.67
N THR A 111 -10.12 -7.70 -5.98
CA THR A 111 -10.09 -8.86 -6.89
C THR A 111 -8.93 -9.81 -6.60
N SER A 112 -7.86 -9.33 -5.96
CA SER A 112 -6.71 -10.15 -5.57
C SER A 112 -6.94 -10.93 -4.26
N ILE A 113 -8.02 -10.62 -3.53
CA ILE A 113 -8.33 -11.28 -2.25
C ILE A 113 -9.01 -12.62 -2.50
N ARG A 114 -8.59 -13.64 -1.77
CA ARG A 114 -9.17 -14.98 -1.86
C ARG A 114 -10.63 -15.00 -1.41
N HIS A 115 -11.40 -15.88 -2.01
CA HIS A 115 -12.85 -16.06 -1.75
C HIS A 115 -13.19 -16.47 -0.31
N ASP A 116 -12.23 -17.00 0.44
CA ASP A 116 -12.39 -17.45 1.83
C ASP A 116 -12.57 -16.30 2.84
N VAL A 117 -12.32 -15.06 2.41
CA VAL A 117 -12.45 -13.86 3.23
C VAL A 117 -13.65 -13.02 2.76
N GLN A 118 -14.56 -12.69 3.67
CA GLN A 118 -15.71 -11.83 3.40
C GLN A 118 -15.24 -10.38 3.23
N ALA A 119 -14.67 -10.06 2.08
CA ALA A 119 -14.23 -8.72 1.71
C ALA A 119 -15.30 -8.01 0.87
N ALA A 120 -15.51 -6.71 1.12
CA ALA A 120 -16.47 -5.92 0.38
C ALA A 120 -16.04 -4.45 0.24
N PRO A 121 -16.33 -3.80 -0.92
CA PRO A 121 -16.17 -2.38 -1.08
C PRO A 121 -17.28 -1.64 -0.35
N TYR A 122 -16.93 -0.51 0.28
CA TYR A 122 -17.90 0.40 0.88
C TYR A 122 -17.49 1.84 0.61
N ASP A 123 -18.12 2.43 -0.38
CA ASP A 123 -17.87 3.78 -0.87
C ASP A 123 -19.17 4.47 -1.32
N GLY A 124 -19.04 5.62 -2.00
CA GLY A 124 -20.19 6.40 -2.49
C GLY A 124 -21.08 5.67 -3.49
N ASP A 125 -20.52 4.69 -4.23
CA ASP A 125 -21.25 3.95 -5.27
C ASP A 125 -21.88 2.66 -4.72
N THR A 126 -21.61 2.31 -3.46
CA THR A 126 -22.19 1.12 -2.83
C THR A 126 -23.72 1.25 -2.77
N PRO A 127 -24.48 0.33 -3.38
CA PRO A 127 -25.94 0.34 -3.37
C PRO A 127 -26.52 0.37 -1.95
N ILE A 128 -27.62 1.10 -1.78
CA ILE A 128 -28.21 1.32 -0.44
C ILE A 128 -28.67 0.01 0.20
N ASP A 129 -29.22 -0.90 -0.57
CA ASP A 129 -29.64 -2.23 -0.14
C ASP A 129 -28.45 -3.12 0.28
N ALA A 130 -27.32 -3.02 -0.39
CA ALA A 130 -26.09 -3.74 -0.03
C ALA A 130 -25.42 -3.19 1.25
N ARG A 131 -25.60 -1.90 1.58
CA ARG A 131 -24.92 -1.24 2.71
C ARG A 131 -25.16 -1.91 4.04
N ARG A 132 -26.39 -2.36 4.29
CA ARG A 132 -26.73 -3.07 5.54
C ARG A 132 -26.00 -4.40 5.62
N HIS A 133 -26.08 -5.20 4.54
CA HIS A 133 -25.43 -6.51 4.47
C HIS A 133 -23.90 -6.40 4.68
N ILE A 134 -23.25 -5.40 4.05
CA ILE A 134 -21.82 -5.17 4.23
C ILE A 134 -21.48 -4.85 5.68
N ARG A 135 -22.25 -3.97 6.36
CA ARG A 135 -22.03 -3.66 7.77
C ARG A 135 -22.17 -4.88 8.68
N ASP A 136 -23.11 -5.75 8.35
CA ASP A 136 -23.44 -6.91 9.19
C ASP A 136 -22.50 -8.09 8.93
N ALA A 137 -22.00 -8.27 7.69
CA ALA A 137 -21.28 -9.48 7.28
C ALA A 137 -19.81 -9.24 6.89
N ALA A 138 -19.46 -8.12 6.23
CA ALA A 138 -18.11 -7.94 5.72
C ALA A 138 -17.07 -7.89 6.85
N ARG A 139 -15.99 -8.61 6.65
CA ARG A 139 -14.89 -8.73 7.61
C ARG A 139 -13.67 -7.92 7.18
N TRP A 140 -13.49 -7.70 5.88
CA TRP A 140 -12.49 -6.78 5.35
C TRP A 140 -13.19 -5.73 4.48
N VAL A 141 -13.27 -4.50 4.98
CA VAL A 141 -13.98 -3.41 4.32
C VAL A 141 -13.00 -2.52 3.57
N PHE A 142 -13.21 -2.37 2.27
CA PHE A 142 -12.44 -1.53 1.36
C PHE A 142 -13.13 -0.17 1.20
N THR A 143 -12.42 0.90 1.49
CA THR A 143 -13.01 2.24 1.52
C THR A 143 -11.99 3.33 1.14
N ASN A 144 -12.45 4.57 1.09
CA ASN A 144 -11.61 5.75 0.90
C ASN A 144 -11.71 6.70 2.12
N PRO A 145 -10.84 7.72 2.22
CA PRO A 145 -10.85 8.65 3.36
C PRO A 145 -12.18 9.34 3.63
N ASP A 146 -12.90 9.77 2.59
CA ASP A 146 -14.17 10.49 2.74
C ASP A 146 -15.27 9.58 3.25
N MET A 147 -15.35 8.37 2.71
CA MET A 147 -16.32 7.39 3.20
C MET A 147 -15.97 6.92 4.61
N LEU A 148 -14.67 6.73 4.92
CA LEU A 148 -14.25 6.43 6.29
C LEU A 148 -14.70 7.54 7.26
N HIS A 149 -14.56 8.81 6.87
CA HIS A 149 -15.08 9.92 7.68
C HIS A 149 -16.59 9.75 7.97
N THR A 150 -17.39 9.38 6.97
CA THR A 150 -18.82 9.11 7.09
C THR A 150 -19.10 7.90 7.99
N ILE A 151 -18.34 6.81 7.85
CA ILE A 151 -18.42 5.62 8.71
C ILE A 151 -18.18 6.00 10.18
N LEU A 152 -17.17 6.83 10.45
CA LEU A 152 -16.81 7.25 11.80
C LEU A 152 -17.89 8.16 12.44
N LEU A 153 -18.59 8.98 11.67
CA LEU A 153 -19.73 9.75 12.16
C LEU A 153 -20.91 8.85 12.56
N ASN A 154 -21.05 7.72 11.88
CA ASN A 154 -22.11 6.72 12.10
C ASN A 154 -21.58 5.47 12.82
N HIS A 155 -20.56 5.59 13.65
CA HIS A 155 -19.81 4.47 14.25
C HIS A 155 -20.70 3.48 15.02
N LYS A 156 -21.83 3.90 15.56
CA LYS A 156 -22.78 3.01 16.25
C LYS A 156 -23.34 1.92 15.33
N GLN A 157 -23.54 2.23 14.04
CA GLN A 157 -23.98 1.24 13.05
C GLN A 157 -22.87 0.28 12.64
N TRP A 158 -21.62 0.62 12.95
CA TRP A 158 -20.42 -0.15 12.63
C TRP A 158 -19.77 -0.77 13.86
N GLN A 159 -20.52 -0.88 14.97
CA GLN A 159 -20.00 -1.34 16.25
C GLN A 159 -19.31 -2.71 16.15
N ARG A 160 -19.83 -3.64 15.34
CA ARG A 160 -19.22 -4.94 15.11
C ARG A 160 -17.81 -4.79 14.52
N LEU A 161 -17.66 -4.01 13.44
CA LEU A 161 -16.37 -3.76 12.81
C LEU A 161 -15.37 -3.16 13.82
N PHE A 162 -15.77 -2.09 14.52
CA PHE A 162 -14.85 -1.40 15.43
C PHE A 162 -14.48 -2.22 16.66
N ARG A 163 -15.36 -3.09 17.13
CA ARG A 163 -15.07 -3.97 18.28
C ARG A 163 -14.02 -5.03 17.93
N HIS A 164 -14.00 -5.49 16.70
CA HIS A 164 -13.16 -6.58 16.23
C HIS A 164 -12.09 -6.14 15.23
N LEU A 165 -11.83 -4.84 15.15
CA LEU A 165 -10.85 -4.28 14.20
C LEU A 165 -9.43 -4.62 14.63
N THR A 166 -8.76 -5.46 13.83
CA THR A 166 -7.39 -5.94 14.10
C THR A 166 -6.35 -5.22 13.25
N TYR A 167 -6.68 -4.94 11.98
CA TYR A 167 -5.79 -4.28 11.04
C TYR A 167 -6.44 -3.13 10.30
N VAL A 168 -5.63 -2.10 10.03
CA VAL A 168 -5.96 -0.99 9.13
C VAL A 168 -4.83 -0.84 8.12
N VAL A 169 -5.11 -1.15 6.87
CA VAL A 169 -4.19 -0.93 5.75
C VAL A 169 -4.47 0.45 5.14
N VAL A 170 -3.42 1.26 4.99
CA VAL A 170 -3.47 2.57 4.33
C VAL A 170 -2.56 2.49 3.12
N ASP A 171 -3.15 2.25 1.96
CA ASP A 171 -2.39 2.07 0.73
C ASP A 171 -2.13 3.41 0.02
N GLU A 172 -1.07 3.43 -0.80
CA GLU A 172 -0.59 4.62 -1.51
C GLU A 172 -0.41 5.83 -0.59
N CYS A 173 0.10 5.60 0.63
CA CYS A 173 0.13 6.64 1.66
C CYS A 173 0.95 7.88 1.25
N HIS A 174 1.85 7.78 0.27
CA HIS A 174 2.58 8.90 -0.31
C HIS A 174 1.68 9.91 -1.04
N ALA A 175 0.47 9.52 -1.44
CA ALA A 175 -0.51 10.42 -2.06
C ALA A 175 -1.13 11.39 -1.04
N TYR A 176 -1.12 11.06 0.24
CA TYR A 176 -1.74 11.86 1.29
C TYR A 176 -0.79 12.95 1.78
N ARG A 177 -0.71 14.07 1.04
CA ARG A 177 0.15 15.23 1.33
C ARG A 177 -0.68 16.51 1.43
N GLY A 178 -0.07 17.57 1.99
CA GLY A 178 -0.71 18.88 2.12
C GLY A 178 -2.02 18.81 2.88
N VAL A 179 -3.04 19.50 2.40
CA VAL A 179 -4.38 19.57 3.03
C VAL A 179 -5.04 18.20 3.09
N PHE A 180 -4.93 17.41 2.03
CA PHE A 180 -5.50 16.06 1.97
C PHE A 180 -4.86 15.13 3.02
N GLY A 181 -3.53 15.19 3.17
CA GLY A 181 -2.82 14.45 4.21
C GLY A 181 -3.20 14.88 5.62
N ALA A 182 -3.35 16.19 5.87
CA ALA A 182 -3.80 16.71 7.15
C ALA A 182 -5.23 16.22 7.49
N HIS A 183 -6.12 16.21 6.51
CA HIS A 183 -7.47 15.67 6.67
C HIS A 183 -7.46 14.18 7.05
N LEU A 184 -6.74 13.35 6.28
CA LEU A 184 -6.61 11.92 6.60
C LEU A 184 -6.01 11.70 8.00
N ALA A 185 -5.00 12.48 8.40
CA ALA A 185 -4.41 12.35 9.73
C ALA A 185 -5.44 12.55 10.85
N LEU A 186 -6.36 13.50 10.71
CA LEU A 186 -7.44 13.71 11.66
C LEU A 186 -8.45 12.55 11.64
N VAL A 187 -8.76 12.02 10.46
CA VAL A 187 -9.65 10.86 10.29
C VAL A 187 -9.06 9.62 10.95
N LEU A 188 -7.75 9.32 10.74
CA LEU A 188 -7.08 8.17 11.36
C LEU A 188 -7.00 8.29 12.89
N ARG A 189 -6.75 9.50 13.43
CA ARG A 189 -6.78 9.73 14.87
C ARG A 189 -8.17 9.53 15.46
N ARG A 190 -9.23 9.92 14.73
CA ARG A 190 -10.61 9.65 15.12
C ARG A 190 -10.89 8.15 15.06
N LEU A 191 -10.46 7.44 14.00
CA LEU A 191 -10.59 6.00 13.89
C LEU A 191 -10.00 5.28 15.11
N ARG A 192 -8.77 5.63 15.48
CA ARG A 192 -8.11 5.05 16.67
C ARG A 192 -8.91 5.26 17.96
N ARG A 193 -9.44 6.47 18.17
CA ARG A 193 -10.28 6.77 19.36
C ARG A 193 -11.56 5.96 19.38
N ILE A 194 -12.21 5.82 18.21
CA ILE A 194 -13.44 5.03 18.10
C ILE A 194 -13.15 3.55 18.29
N ALA A 195 -12.09 3.02 17.70
CA ALA A 195 -11.66 1.64 17.91
C ALA A 195 -11.40 1.37 19.41
N ALA A 196 -10.62 2.23 20.07
CA ALA A 196 -10.36 2.13 21.52
C ALA A 196 -11.64 2.24 22.37
N HIS A 197 -12.60 3.07 21.99
CA HIS A 197 -13.90 3.14 22.65
C HIS A 197 -14.67 1.81 22.61
N TYR A 198 -14.51 1.04 21.53
CA TYR A 198 -15.08 -0.30 21.39
C TYR A 198 -14.18 -1.43 21.88
N GLY A 199 -13.00 -1.11 22.45
CA GLY A 199 -12.06 -2.06 23.04
C GLY A 199 -11.05 -2.66 22.07
N SER A 200 -10.90 -2.12 20.86
CA SER A 200 -9.90 -2.60 19.89
C SER A 200 -8.74 -1.62 19.69
N HIS A 201 -7.57 -2.18 19.38
CA HIS A 201 -6.33 -1.43 19.12
C HIS A 201 -5.67 -1.96 17.85
N PRO A 202 -6.15 -1.57 16.65
CA PRO A 202 -5.69 -2.16 15.41
C PRO A 202 -4.22 -1.81 15.10
N THR A 203 -3.53 -2.76 14.49
CA THR A 203 -2.23 -2.53 13.86
C THR A 203 -2.41 -1.81 12.53
N PHE A 204 -1.62 -0.75 12.29
CA PHE A 204 -1.65 0.00 11.06
C PHE A 204 -0.52 -0.43 10.14
N PHE A 205 -0.86 -0.78 8.90
CA PHE A 205 0.06 -1.08 7.83
C PHE A 205 -0.07 -0.03 6.72
N PHE A 206 0.99 0.70 6.46
CA PHE A 206 1.05 1.67 5.37
C PHE A 206 1.83 1.09 4.20
N ALA A 207 1.30 1.22 2.98
CA ALA A 207 2.02 0.92 1.77
C ALA A 207 2.28 2.21 0.99
N SER A 208 3.48 2.33 0.42
CA SER A 208 3.93 3.55 -0.27
C SER A 208 4.84 3.20 -1.44
N ALA A 209 4.86 4.03 -2.47
CA ALA A 209 6.01 4.11 -3.34
C ALA A 209 7.23 4.65 -2.59
N THR A 210 8.41 4.53 -3.18
CA THR A 210 9.66 5.05 -2.61
C THR A 210 9.51 6.53 -2.25
N SER A 211 9.86 6.89 -1.02
CA SER A 211 9.87 8.26 -0.51
C SER A 211 11.08 8.50 0.38
N ALA A 212 11.47 9.76 0.56
CA ALA A 212 12.68 10.12 1.30
C ALA A 212 12.60 9.76 2.79
N ASP A 213 11.44 9.94 3.43
CA ASP A 213 11.23 9.66 4.85
C ASP A 213 9.82 9.07 5.08
N PRO A 214 9.63 7.78 4.75
CA PRO A 214 8.33 7.15 4.87
C PRO A 214 7.89 6.97 6.33
N ALA A 215 8.81 6.71 7.25
CA ALA A 215 8.51 6.55 8.68
C ALA A 215 7.94 7.83 9.28
N ALA A 216 8.58 8.97 9.08
CA ALA A 216 8.09 10.23 9.60
C ALA A 216 6.77 10.65 8.94
N HIS A 217 6.59 10.37 7.63
CA HIS A 217 5.34 10.64 6.95
C HIS A 217 4.18 9.83 7.52
N ALA A 218 4.32 8.51 7.62
CA ALA A 218 3.31 7.61 8.18
C ALA A 218 3.03 7.93 9.66
N SER A 219 4.07 8.24 10.45
CA SER A 219 3.93 8.64 11.85
C SER A 219 3.13 9.94 12.01
N ARG A 220 3.33 10.94 11.11
CA ARG A 220 2.51 12.16 11.12
C ARG A 220 1.04 11.88 10.79
N LEU A 221 0.77 10.99 9.83
CA LEU A 221 -0.60 10.57 9.48
C LEU A 221 -1.27 9.86 10.65
N LEU A 222 -0.59 8.91 11.27
CA LEU A 222 -1.15 8.08 12.34
C LEU A 222 -1.21 8.80 13.71
N GLY A 223 -0.21 9.64 13.99
CA GLY A 223 0.02 10.25 15.31
C GLY A 223 0.59 9.25 16.33
N LEU A 224 1.29 8.22 15.87
CA LEU A 224 2.08 7.25 16.63
C LEU A 224 3.35 6.90 15.85
N PRO A 225 4.39 6.35 16.51
CA PRO A 225 5.56 5.84 15.81
C PRO A 225 5.19 4.74 14.80
N VAL A 226 5.80 4.81 13.61
CA VAL A 226 5.65 3.81 12.54
C VAL A 226 7.05 3.40 12.09
N THR A 227 7.32 2.10 12.03
CA THR A 227 8.60 1.56 11.56
C THR A 227 8.59 1.43 10.04
N ALA A 228 9.66 1.87 9.37
CA ALA A 228 9.77 1.76 7.93
C ALA A 228 10.55 0.51 7.50
N VAL A 229 10.06 -0.16 6.46
CA VAL A 229 10.78 -1.16 5.66
C VAL A 229 10.97 -0.56 4.27
N THR A 230 12.24 -0.31 3.88
CA THR A 230 12.59 0.43 2.67
C THR A 230 13.55 -0.33 1.75
N ASP A 231 14.18 -1.37 2.25
CA ASP A 231 15.12 -2.19 1.47
C ASP A 231 14.35 -3.11 0.53
N ASP A 232 14.26 -2.72 -0.73
CA ASP A 232 13.52 -3.44 -1.76
C ASP A 232 14.28 -4.68 -2.22
N ALA A 233 13.83 -5.86 -1.82
CA ALA A 233 14.40 -7.15 -2.17
C ALA A 233 13.84 -7.74 -3.48
N SER A 234 12.96 -7.04 -4.20
CA SER A 234 12.45 -7.49 -5.50
C SER A 234 13.52 -7.40 -6.58
N PRO A 235 13.47 -8.25 -7.63
CA PRO A 235 14.43 -8.17 -8.73
C PRO A 235 14.22 -6.89 -9.52
N ALA A 236 15.29 -6.29 -10.00
CA ALA A 236 15.23 -5.18 -10.94
C ALA A 236 16.18 -5.42 -12.10
N GLY A 237 15.71 -5.19 -13.32
CA GLY A 237 16.58 -5.17 -14.51
C GLY A 237 17.55 -3.99 -14.48
N ALA A 238 18.63 -4.08 -15.24
CA ALA A 238 19.48 -2.92 -15.46
C ALA A 238 18.66 -1.78 -16.09
N ARG A 239 18.90 -0.54 -15.66
CA ARG A 239 18.18 0.65 -16.14
C ARG A 239 19.18 1.74 -16.49
N THR A 240 19.00 2.37 -17.63
CA THR A 240 19.72 3.58 -17.99
C THR A 240 18.76 4.77 -17.92
N ILE A 241 19.12 5.76 -17.13
CA ILE A 241 18.36 7.01 -16.95
C ILE A 241 19.15 8.10 -17.67
N MET A 242 18.50 8.81 -18.58
CA MET A 242 19.09 9.90 -19.34
C MET A 242 18.29 11.18 -19.12
N LEU A 243 18.99 12.28 -18.87
CA LEU A 243 18.43 13.62 -18.90
C LEU A 243 18.70 14.20 -20.28
N TRP A 244 17.64 14.47 -21.00
CA TRP A 244 17.69 15.02 -22.35
C TRP A 244 17.30 16.49 -22.34
N GLN A 245 18.16 17.36 -22.90
CA GLN A 245 17.88 18.76 -23.10
C GLN A 245 17.63 18.98 -24.61
N PRO A 246 16.39 19.26 -25.04
CA PRO A 246 16.10 19.58 -26.44
C PRO A 246 16.70 20.93 -26.83
N ASP A 247 17.08 21.10 -28.09
CA ASP A 247 17.51 22.37 -28.64
C ASP A 247 16.36 23.39 -28.63
N LYS A 248 16.67 24.65 -28.31
CA LYS A 248 15.65 25.73 -28.18
C LYS A 248 14.83 25.96 -29.44
N SER A 249 15.34 25.56 -30.59
CA SER A 249 14.66 25.64 -31.91
C SER A 249 13.59 24.56 -32.12
N ALA A 250 13.59 23.47 -31.33
CA ALA A 250 12.64 22.37 -31.48
C ALA A 250 11.37 22.53 -30.61
N VAL A 251 11.27 23.61 -29.83
CA VAL A 251 10.15 23.91 -28.91
C VAL A 251 9.22 25.01 -29.41
N ALA A 252 9.50 25.56 -30.61
CA ALA A 252 8.66 26.54 -31.23
C ALA A 252 7.96 25.93 -32.45
N ASP A 253 6.81 25.24 -32.16
CA ASP A 253 5.64 25.17 -33.07
C ASP A 253 4.46 24.53 -32.33
#